data_4c5619a92bd56f7152ff3d958e32cb30
#
_entry.id   4c5619a92bd56f7152ff3d958e32cb30
#
_cell.length_a   1.000
_cell.length_b   1.000
_cell.length_c   1.000
_cell.angle_alpha   90.00
_cell.angle_beta   90.00
_cell.angle_gamma   90.00
#
_symmetry.space_group_name_H-M   'P 1'
#
loop_
_entity.id
_entity.type
_entity.pdbx_description
1 polymer ?
#
loop_
_entity_poly.entity_id
_entity_poly.type
_entity_poly.pdbx_seq_one_letter_code
_entity_poly.pdbx_strand_id
1 'polypeptide(L)'
;RCFASDAKQRVADPLYRWNFCMKTYLVGGAVRDKLLGLPCGDRDHVVVGETPESMLAAGFKTVGKDFPVFLHPATGEEYALARTERKSGRGYRGFVVHAEPSVTLEDDLIRRDFTINAIAEASDGSLVDPYGGARDLEARVLRHVGMAFVEDPLRVLRAARFMARFAAHGFSVAPETMALMRDMTAAGEL
;
A
#
# COMPACT_ATOMS: atom_id res chain seq x y z
N ARG A 1 11.16 1.93 -33.89
CA ARG A 1 10.22 3.01 -34.34
C ARG A 1 8.78 2.76 -33.85
N CYS A 2 8.55 2.44 -32.55
CA CYS A 2 7.20 2.23 -32.01
C CYS A 2 6.88 2.98 -30.69
N PHE A 3 7.77 3.84 -30.20
CA PHE A 3 7.56 4.52 -28.92
C PHE A 3 7.05 5.97 -29.00
N ALA A 4 7.00 6.57 -30.19
CA ALA A 4 6.63 7.99 -30.34
C ALA A 4 5.15 8.25 -30.66
N SER A 5 4.39 7.24 -31.12
CA SER A 5 2.96 7.41 -31.40
C SER A 5 2.07 7.27 -30.17
N ASP A 6 2.52 6.49 -29.18
CA ASP A 6 1.75 6.19 -27.96
C ASP A 6 1.65 7.39 -26.99
N ALA A 7 2.70 8.24 -26.96
CA ALA A 7 2.74 9.40 -26.08
C ALA A 7 1.76 10.52 -26.52
N LYS A 8 1.56 10.71 -27.81
CA LYS A 8 0.62 11.74 -28.32
C LYS A 8 -0.84 11.35 -28.18
N GLN A 9 -1.14 10.06 -28.23
CA GLN A 9 -2.50 9.55 -28.08
C GLN A 9 -2.95 9.57 -26.61
N ARG A 10 -2.02 9.39 -25.67
CA ARG A 10 -2.27 9.48 -24.22
C ARG A 10 -2.61 10.89 -23.73
N VAL A 11 -2.02 11.93 -24.34
CA VAL A 11 -2.28 13.34 -23.95
C VAL A 11 -3.67 13.84 -24.39
N ALA A 12 -4.29 13.19 -25.37
CA ALA A 12 -5.61 13.55 -25.89
C ALA A 12 -6.77 12.82 -25.18
N ASP A 13 -6.48 11.84 -24.32
CA ASP A 13 -7.47 11.10 -23.54
C ASP A 13 -7.89 11.96 -22.33
N PRO A 14 -9.19 12.32 -22.18
CA PRO A 14 -9.68 13.03 -21.01
C PRO A 14 -9.30 12.35 -19.69
N LEU A 15 -9.25 11.00 -19.65
CA LEU A 15 -8.86 10.21 -18.48
C LEU A 15 -7.38 10.39 -18.13
N TYR A 16 -6.52 10.58 -19.12
CA TYR A 16 -5.10 10.87 -18.90
C TYR A 16 -4.88 12.24 -18.26
N ARG A 17 -5.75 13.21 -18.59
CA ARG A 17 -5.71 14.57 -18.04
C ARG A 17 -6.09 14.62 -16.55
N TRP A 18 -7.00 13.75 -16.10
CA TRP A 18 -7.38 13.63 -14.69
C TRP A 18 -6.28 12.99 -13.85
N ASN A 19 -5.60 11.97 -14.37
CA ASN A 19 -4.44 11.34 -13.68
C ASN A 19 -3.29 12.33 -13.43
N PHE A 20 -3.18 13.40 -14.22
CA PHE A 20 -2.14 14.42 -14.04
C PHE A 20 -2.47 15.45 -12.93
N CYS A 21 -3.73 15.51 -12.49
CA CYS A 21 -4.18 16.41 -11.41
C CYS A 21 -4.30 15.70 -10.05
N MET A 22 -4.48 14.38 -10.03
CA MET A 22 -4.60 13.59 -8.80
C MET A 22 -3.23 13.22 -8.26
N LYS A 23 -3.02 13.39 -6.96
CA LYS A 23 -1.81 12.90 -6.28
C LYS A 23 -1.92 11.39 -6.09
N THR A 24 -1.36 10.64 -7.02
CA THR A 24 -1.37 9.17 -7.01
C THR A 24 0.01 8.60 -6.76
N TYR A 25 0.06 7.52 -6.00
CA TYR A 25 1.30 6.84 -5.64
C TYR A 25 1.13 5.33 -5.83
N LEU A 26 2.06 4.69 -6.52
CA LEU A 26 2.19 3.24 -6.49
C LEU A 26 2.69 2.83 -5.11
N VAL A 27 2.13 1.78 -4.50
CA VAL A 27 2.44 1.44 -3.11
C VAL A 27 2.61 -0.07 -2.88
N GLY A 28 3.14 -0.41 -1.74
CA GLY A 28 3.10 -1.78 -1.20
C GLY A 28 3.95 -2.78 -1.97
N GLY A 29 3.33 -3.91 -2.31
CA GLY A 29 4.00 -5.05 -2.93
C GLY A 29 4.70 -4.72 -4.25
N ALA A 30 4.10 -3.89 -5.07
CA ALA A 30 4.62 -3.50 -6.38
C ALA A 30 5.94 -2.71 -6.24
N VAL A 31 5.99 -1.72 -5.33
CA VAL A 31 7.21 -0.93 -5.09
C VAL A 31 8.30 -1.81 -4.48
N ARG A 32 7.97 -2.61 -3.46
CA ARG A 32 8.89 -3.56 -2.83
C ARG A 32 9.50 -4.52 -3.85
N ASP A 33 8.68 -5.18 -4.67
CA ASP A 33 9.14 -6.19 -5.61
C ASP A 33 9.99 -5.55 -6.72
N LYS A 34 9.63 -4.34 -7.18
CA LYS A 34 10.45 -3.54 -8.10
C LYS A 34 11.84 -3.25 -7.52
N LEU A 35 11.92 -2.79 -6.26
CA LEU A 35 13.19 -2.50 -5.59
C LEU A 35 14.05 -3.75 -5.35
N LEU A 36 13.42 -4.92 -5.20
CA LEU A 36 14.11 -6.20 -5.09
C LEU A 36 14.51 -6.81 -6.45
N GLY A 37 14.12 -6.18 -7.57
CA GLY A 37 14.32 -6.75 -8.91
C GLY A 37 13.49 -8.00 -9.18
N LEU A 38 12.39 -8.18 -8.46
CA LEU A 38 11.47 -9.30 -8.64
C LEU A 38 10.35 -8.94 -9.63
N PRO A 39 9.72 -9.94 -10.25
CA PRO A 39 8.53 -9.70 -11.07
C PRO A 39 7.46 -8.98 -10.25
N CYS A 40 6.98 -7.84 -10.78
CA CYS A 40 5.92 -7.07 -10.17
C CYS A 40 4.58 -7.79 -10.42
N GLY A 41 3.81 -8.01 -9.34
CA GLY A 41 2.44 -8.51 -9.40
C GLY A 41 1.42 -7.38 -9.58
N ASP A 42 0.34 -7.45 -8.80
CA ASP A 42 -0.71 -6.45 -8.80
C ASP A 42 -0.16 -5.06 -8.42
N ARG A 43 -0.69 -4.05 -9.08
CA ARG A 43 -0.28 -2.65 -8.90
C ARG A 43 -1.38 -1.92 -8.15
N ASP A 44 -1.11 -1.65 -6.87
CA ASP A 44 -2.01 -0.91 -6.00
C ASP A 44 -1.58 0.56 -5.95
N HIS A 45 -2.54 1.45 -6.10
CA HIS A 45 -2.32 2.89 -6.04
C HIS A 45 -3.05 3.52 -4.85
N VAL A 46 -2.40 4.46 -4.19
CA VAL A 46 -3.03 5.35 -3.20
C VAL A 46 -3.26 6.72 -3.82
N VAL A 47 -4.45 7.26 -3.60
CA VAL A 47 -4.86 8.59 -4.06
C VAL A 47 -5.01 9.48 -2.84
N VAL A 48 -4.34 10.63 -2.84
CA VAL A 48 -4.35 11.59 -1.74
C VAL A 48 -5.13 12.85 -2.14
N GLY A 49 -5.96 13.35 -1.23
CA GLY A 49 -6.66 14.62 -1.42
C GLY A 49 -7.96 14.52 -2.21
N GLU A 50 -8.42 13.32 -2.56
CA GLU A 50 -9.62 13.09 -3.36
C GLU A 50 -10.76 12.49 -2.51
N THR A 51 -11.97 12.51 -3.08
CA THR A 51 -13.18 11.92 -2.49
C THR A 51 -13.72 10.80 -3.38
N PRO A 52 -14.60 9.92 -2.86
CA PRO A 52 -15.26 8.91 -3.70
C PRO A 52 -15.98 9.54 -4.90
N GLU A 53 -16.62 10.69 -4.71
CA GLU A 53 -17.36 11.40 -5.75
C GLU A 53 -16.45 11.90 -6.87
N SER A 54 -15.26 12.44 -6.50
CA SER A 54 -14.28 12.90 -7.48
C SER A 54 -13.71 11.74 -8.29
N MET A 55 -13.46 10.59 -7.64
CA MET A 55 -13.01 9.38 -8.33
C MET A 55 -14.06 8.88 -9.34
N LEU A 56 -15.34 8.85 -8.95
CA LEU A 56 -16.44 8.47 -9.86
C LEU A 56 -16.58 9.46 -11.02
N ALA A 57 -16.49 10.76 -10.74
CA ALA A 57 -16.55 11.80 -11.77
C ALA A 57 -15.38 11.69 -12.76
N ALA A 58 -14.22 11.20 -12.31
CA ALA A 58 -13.08 10.89 -13.16
C ALA A 58 -13.21 9.56 -13.95
N GLY A 59 -14.34 8.85 -13.82
CA GLY A 59 -14.63 7.64 -14.58
C GLY A 59 -14.15 6.34 -13.96
N PHE A 60 -13.60 6.37 -12.75
CA PHE A 60 -13.27 5.16 -12.02
C PHE A 60 -14.52 4.38 -11.62
N LYS A 61 -14.39 3.07 -11.47
CA LYS A 61 -15.49 2.18 -11.04
C LYS A 61 -15.22 1.66 -9.64
N THR A 62 -16.17 1.81 -8.72
CA THR A 62 -16.05 1.23 -7.38
C THR A 62 -16.21 -0.29 -7.40
N VAL A 63 -15.36 -0.96 -6.63
CA VAL A 63 -15.47 -2.38 -6.29
C VAL A 63 -15.32 -2.54 -4.77
N GLY A 64 -15.96 -3.57 -4.21
CA GLY A 64 -15.98 -3.81 -2.78
C GLY A 64 -17.17 -3.15 -2.08
N LYS A 65 -17.63 -3.78 -0.98
CA LYS A 65 -18.77 -3.30 -0.18
C LYS A 65 -18.35 -2.46 1.02
N ASP A 66 -17.23 -2.83 1.64
CA ASP A 66 -16.81 -2.25 2.92
C ASP A 66 -15.74 -1.16 2.75
N PHE A 67 -15.00 -1.19 1.64
CA PHE A 67 -14.00 -0.19 1.27
C PHE A 67 -14.11 0.15 -0.20
N PRO A 68 -14.26 1.42 -0.57
CA PRO A 68 -14.24 1.79 -1.96
C PRO A 68 -12.81 1.63 -2.51
N VAL A 69 -12.57 0.53 -3.20
CA VAL A 69 -11.48 0.39 -4.15
C VAL A 69 -12.02 0.81 -5.50
N PHE A 70 -11.24 1.55 -6.23
CA PHE A 70 -11.62 2.11 -7.52
C PHE A 70 -10.77 1.45 -8.60
N LEU A 71 -11.41 0.91 -9.62
CA LEU A 71 -10.72 0.38 -10.80
C LEU A 71 -10.53 1.48 -11.83
N HIS A 72 -9.30 1.62 -12.30
CA HIS A 72 -8.99 2.53 -13.39
C HIS A 72 -9.67 2.07 -14.69
N PRO A 73 -10.43 2.94 -15.38
CA PRO A 73 -11.30 2.53 -16.48
C PRO A 73 -10.56 1.93 -17.69
N ALA A 74 -9.30 2.31 -17.91
CA ALA A 74 -8.52 1.82 -19.04
C ALA A 74 -7.58 0.65 -18.69
N THR A 75 -6.97 0.65 -17.47
CA THR A 75 -5.96 -0.36 -17.09
C THR A 75 -6.51 -1.46 -16.20
N GLY A 76 -7.62 -1.19 -15.49
CA GLY A 76 -8.17 -2.09 -14.49
C GLY A 76 -7.34 -2.16 -13.20
N GLU A 77 -6.30 -1.35 -13.06
CA GLU A 77 -5.48 -1.27 -11.84
C GLU A 77 -6.30 -0.72 -10.67
N GLU A 78 -5.95 -1.14 -9.46
CA GLU A 78 -6.65 -0.77 -8.24
C GLU A 78 -6.13 0.54 -7.65
N TYR A 79 -7.06 1.43 -7.34
CA TYR A 79 -6.82 2.71 -6.69
C TYR A 79 -7.64 2.79 -5.39
N ALA A 80 -7.01 3.13 -4.30
CA ALA A 80 -7.68 3.37 -3.02
C ALA A 80 -7.39 4.79 -2.53
N LEU A 81 -8.38 5.44 -1.93
CA LEU A 81 -8.14 6.72 -1.25
C LEU A 81 -7.23 6.50 -0.04
N ALA A 82 -6.33 7.46 0.21
CA ALA A 82 -5.55 7.49 1.44
C ALA A 82 -6.49 7.43 2.64
N ARG A 83 -6.18 6.59 3.62
CA ARG A 83 -7.09 6.33 4.74
C ARG A 83 -6.35 6.05 6.04
N THR A 84 -7.02 6.37 7.12
CA THR A 84 -6.68 5.88 8.46
C THR A 84 -7.65 4.76 8.86
N GLU A 85 -7.16 3.85 9.68
CA GLU A 85 -7.96 2.76 10.23
C GLU A 85 -7.88 2.84 11.75
N ARG A 86 -9.02 2.73 12.43
CA ARG A 86 -9.09 2.64 13.90
C ARG A 86 -9.81 1.37 14.30
N LYS A 87 -9.21 0.60 15.19
CA LYS A 87 -9.85 -0.58 15.77
C LYS A 87 -11.04 -0.14 16.63
N SER A 88 -12.23 -0.61 16.29
CA SER A 88 -13.48 -0.33 17.04
C SER A 88 -14.07 -1.56 17.73
N GLY A 89 -13.44 -2.76 17.55
CA GLY A 89 -13.94 -4.03 18.11
C GLY A 89 -12.86 -5.12 18.12
N ARG A 90 -13.22 -6.32 18.62
CA ARG A 90 -12.35 -7.48 18.62
C ARG A 90 -12.29 -8.14 17.23
N GLY A 91 -11.13 -8.69 16.86
CA GLY A 91 -10.90 -9.43 15.61
C GLY A 91 -10.68 -8.54 14.39
N TYR A 92 -10.57 -9.17 13.21
CA TYR A 92 -10.20 -8.51 11.95
C TYR A 92 -11.32 -7.68 11.28
N ARG A 93 -12.56 -7.76 11.79
CA ARG A 93 -13.73 -7.02 11.24
C ARG A 93 -14.04 -5.72 11.99
N GLY A 94 -13.29 -5.41 13.04
CA GLY A 94 -13.57 -4.28 13.92
C GLY A 94 -12.83 -2.99 13.55
N PHE A 95 -12.68 -2.65 12.27
CA PHE A 95 -12.02 -1.42 11.86
C PHE A 95 -13.04 -0.40 11.35
N VAL A 96 -12.92 0.83 11.84
CA VAL A 96 -13.56 2.01 11.25
C VAL A 96 -12.53 2.69 10.35
N VAL A 97 -12.90 2.87 9.10
CA VAL A 97 -12.04 3.48 8.09
C VAL A 97 -12.49 4.91 7.86
N HIS A 98 -11.54 5.82 7.89
CA HIS A 98 -11.72 7.22 7.53
C HIS A 98 -10.87 7.53 6.30
N ALA A 99 -11.53 7.83 5.19
CA ALA A 99 -10.92 8.24 3.93
C ALA A 99 -11.43 9.66 3.61
N GLU A 100 -10.74 10.65 4.15
CA GLU A 100 -11.03 12.07 3.90
C GLU A 100 -9.88 12.71 3.13
N PRO A 101 -10.14 13.79 2.37
CA PRO A 101 -9.09 14.49 1.62
C PRO A 101 -7.94 15.03 2.49
N SER A 102 -8.15 15.17 3.79
CA SER A 102 -7.14 15.59 4.78
C SER A 102 -6.14 14.50 5.15
N VAL A 103 -6.45 13.22 4.85
CA VAL A 103 -5.55 12.10 5.15
C VAL A 103 -4.33 12.17 4.25
N THR A 104 -3.16 12.17 4.87
CA THR A 104 -1.88 12.25 4.16
C THR A 104 -1.42 10.89 3.66
N LEU A 105 -0.43 10.86 2.78
CA LEU A 105 0.22 9.61 2.36
C LEU A 105 0.88 8.90 3.54
N GLU A 106 1.52 9.66 4.42
CA GLU A 106 2.19 9.16 5.61
C GLU A 106 1.21 8.48 6.57
N ASP A 107 -0.01 9.04 6.73
CA ASP A 107 -1.07 8.43 7.52
C ASP A 107 -1.54 7.08 6.94
N ASP A 108 -1.56 6.94 5.61
CA ASP A 108 -1.86 5.65 4.97
C ASP A 108 -0.72 4.66 5.12
N LEU A 109 0.52 5.11 5.02
CA LEU A 109 1.69 4.23 5.09
C LEU A 109 1.93 3.71 6.51
N ILE A 110 1.72 4.50 7.57
CA ILE A 110 1.98 4.10 8.96
C ILE A 110 1.10 2.95 9.44
N ARG A 111 -0.10 2.82 8.90
CA ARG A 111 -1.05 1.75 9.26
C ARG A 111 -0.70 0.40 8.61
N ARG A 112 0.26 0.35 7.69
CA ARG A 112 0.67 -0.88 7.00
C ARG A 112 1.40 -1.83 7.94
N ASP A 113 1.54 -3.07 7.49
CA ASP A 113 2.14 -4.14 8.29
C ASP A 113 3.67 -3.96 8.47
N PHE A 114 4.40 -3.87 7.36
CA PHE A 114 5.87 -3.85 7.38
C PHE A 114 6.42 -2.63 6.62
N THR A 115 7.57 -2.13 7.08
CA THR A 115 8.27 -1.00 6.46
C THR A 115 8.50 -1.20 4.97
N ILE A 116 8.86 -2.42 4.56
CA ILE A 116 9.08 -2.80 3.16
C ILE A 116 7.82 -2.71 2.29
N ASN A 117 6.63 -2.64 2.89
CA ASN A 117 5.35 -2.44 2.21
C ASN A 117 4.81 -1.02 2.40
N ALA A 118 5.53 -0.18 3.16
CA ALA A 118 5.18 1.22 3.46
C ALA A 118 6.04 2.21 2.66
N ILE A 119 6.44 1.81 1.47
CA ILE A 119 7.14 2.64 0.49
C ILE A 119 6.14 3.00 -0.60
N ALA A 120 6.16 4.24 -1.02
CA ALA A 120 5.36 4.73 -2.13
C ALA A 120 6.28 5.26 -3.25
N GLU A 121 5.82 5.15 -4.49
CA GLU A 121 6.48 5.71 -5.66
C GLU A 121 5.53 6.70 -6.34
N ALA A 122 5.97 7.94 -6.49
CA ALA A 122 5.24 8.98 -7.19
C ALA A 122 5.30 8.78 -8.72
N SER A 123 4.47 9.50 -9.45
CA SER A 123 4.39 9.41 -10.92
C SER A 123 5.68 9.79 -11.65
N ASP A 124 6.54 10.57 -11.02
CA ASP A 124 7.87 10.94 -11.54
C ASP A 124 8.96 9.91 -11.21
N GLY A 125 8.60 8.83 -10.50
CA GLY A 125 9.50 7.77 -10.07
C GLY A 125 10.23 8.06 -8.74
N SER A 126 9.99 9.21 -8.12
CA SER A 126 10.54 9.50 -6.80
C SER A 126 9.92 8.62 -5.73
N LEU A 127 10.74 8.19 -4.76
CA LEU A 127 10.27 7.37 -3.64
C LEU A 127 9.91 8.24 -2.44
N VAL A 128 8.80 7.91 -1.80
CA VAL A 128 8.39 8.44 -0.50
C VAL A 128 8.47 7.29 0.50
N ASP A 129 9.45 7.35 1.38
CA ASP A 129 9.79 6.29 2.34
C ASP A 129 10.00 6.86 3.75
N PRO A 130 8.94 7.32 4.42
CA PRO A 130 9.05 7.96 5.73
C PRO A 130 9.45 6.99 6.84
N TYR A 131 9.32 5.68 6.63
CA TYR A 131 9.54 4.65 7.65
C TYR A 131 10.78 3.78 7.39
N GLY A 132 11.59 4.12 6.39
CA GLY A 132 12.88 3.47 6.12
C GLY A 132 12.75 2.06 5.52
N GLY A 133 11.69 1.82 4.76
CA GLY A 133 11.44 0.53 4.10
C GLY A 133 12.51 0.17 3.09
N ALA A 134 13.06 1.12 2.35
CA ALA A 134 14.15 0.89 1.40
C ALA A 134 15.42 0.40 2.10
N ARG A 135 15.76 0.99 3.26
CA ARG A 135 16.88 0.53 4.10
C ARG A 135 16.64 -0.88 4.63
N ASP A 136 15.43 -1.19 5.09
CA ASP A 136 15.08 -2.53 5.57
C ASP A 136 15.07 -3.56 4.43
N LEU A 137 14.71 -3.17 3.20
CA LEU A 137 14.85 -4.01 2.00
C LEU A 137 16.31 -4.35 1.70
N GLU A 138 17.19 -3.35 1.74
CA GLU A 138 18.63 -3.54 1.52
C GLU A 138 19.22 -4.46 2.60
N ALA A 139 18.83 -4.25 3.87
CA ALA A 139 19.27 -5.06 5.01
C ALA A 139 18.58 -6.44 5.07
N ARG A 140 17.60 -6.73 4.20
CA ARG A 140 16.81 -7.97 4.22
C ARG A 140 16.07 -8.19 5.56
N VAL A 141 15.47 -7.14 6.07
CA VAL A 141 14.80 -7.15 7.38
C VAL A 141 13.30 -6.94 7.20
N LEU A 142 12.51 -7.77 7.85
CA LEU A 142 11.07 -7.62 8.01
C LEU A 142 10.79 -6.91 9.34
N ARG A 143 10.46 -5.62 9.29
CA ARG A 143 10.19 -4.74 10.43
C ARG A 143 8.77 -4.23 10.35
N HIS A 144 8.02 -4.22 11.47
CA HIS A 144 6.72 -3.56 11.54
C HIS A 144 6.86 -2.05 11.40
N VAL A 145 5.85 -1.37 10.83
CA VAL A 145 5.92 0.08 10.61
C VAL A 145 5.74 0.84 11.91
N GLY A 146 4.74 0.48 12.70
CA GLY A 146 4.40 1.18 13.93
C GLY A 146 3.44 0.36 14.80
N MET A 147 2.97 0.97 15.90
CA MET A 147 2.11 0.29 16.89
C MET A 147 0.74 -0.13 16.34
N ALA A 148 0.28 0.44 15.24
CA ALA A 148 -0.91 -0.07 14.53
C ALA A 148 -0.77 -1.56 14.12
N PHE A 149 0.44 -2.11 14.16
CA PHE A 149 0.69 -3.53 13.90
C PHE A 149 -0.10 -4.46 14.82
N VAL A 150 -0.22 -4.11 16.11
CA VAL A 150 -0.94 -4.93 17.12
C VAL A 150 -2.46 -4.92 16.93
N GLU A 151 -3.00 -3.99 16.15
CA GLU A 151 -4.44 -3.89 15.96
C GLU A 151 -5.01 -5.03 15.09
N ASP A 152 -4.18 -5.64 14.24
CA ASP A 152 -4.57 -6.74 13.36
C ASP A 152 -3.71 -8.00 13.63
N PRO A 153 -4.24 -9.00 14.33
CA PRO A 153 -3.52 -10.26 14.62
C PRO A 153 -3.09 -11.01 13.36
N LEU A 154 -3.79 -10.85 12.23
CA LEU A 154 -3.42 -11.50 10.97
C LEU A 154 -2.03 -11.06 10.47
N ARG A 155 -1.50 -9.93 10.95
CA ARG A 155 -0.16 -9.47 10.59
C ARG A 155 0.95 -10.43 11.06
N VAL A 156 0.72 -11.19 12.14
CA VAL A 156 1.63 -12.26 12.57
C VAL A 156 1.67 -13.37 11.53
N LEU A 157 0.51 -13.79 11.02
CA LEU A 157 0.44 -14.80 9.95
C LEU A 157 1.02 -14.25 8.63
N ARG A 158 0.83 -12.97 8.36
CA ARG A 158 1.45 -12.29 7.21
C ARG A 158 2.97 -12.29 7.33
N ALA A 159 3.53 -12.07 8.53
CA ALA A 159 4.97 -12.19 8.78
C ALA A 159 5.49 -13.60 8.40
N ALA A 160 4.83 -14.66 8.85
CA ALA A 160 5.19 -16.03 8.50
C ALA A 160 5.14 -16.26 6.97
N ARG A 161 4.10 -15.77 6.30
CA ARG A 161 3.97 -15.83 4.84
C ARG A 161 5.11 -15.09 4.12
N PHE A 162 5.49 -13.90 4.58
CA PHE A 162 6.60 -13.14 4.00
C PHE A 162 7.93 -13.85 4.24
N MET A 163 8.16 -14.39 5.43
CA MET A 163 9.36 -15.17 5.71
C MET A 163 9.47 -16.39 4.81
N ALA A 164 8.38 -17.12 4.57
CA ALA A 164 8.36 -18.23 3.62
C ALA A 164 8.66 -17.77 2.18
N ARG A 165 8.04 -16.65 1.75
CA ARG A 165 8.24 -16.09 0.39
C ARG A 165 9.68 -15.64 0.18
N PHE A 166 10.29 -15.00 1.17
CA PHE A 166 11.60 -14.38 1.08
C PHE A 166 12.73 -15.20 1.69
N ALA A 167 12.47 -16.48 2.06
CA ALA A 167 13.49 -17.37 2.63
C ALA A 167 14.75 -17.46 1.76
N ALA A 168 14.58 -17.65 0.44
CA ALA A 168 15.69 -17.72 -0.51
C ALA A 168 16.42 -16.37 -0.71
N HIS A 169 15.85 -15.26 -0.23
CA HIS A 169 16.41 -13.94 -0.35
C HIS A 169 17.15 -13.48 0.93
N GLY A 170 17.26 -14.37 1.93
CA GLY A 170 18.00 -14.11 3.17
C GLY A 170 17.34 -13.12 4.13
N PHE A 171 16.01 -12.96 4.06
CA PHE A 171 15.29 -12.10 5.00
C PHE A 171 15.26 -12.67 6.41
N SER A 172 15.30 -11.78 7.39
CA SER A 172 15.08 -12.07 8.81
C SER A 172 14.04 -11.12 9.39
N VAL A 173 13.45 -11.50 10.53
CA VAL A 173 12.52 -10.61 11.25
C VAL A 173 13.32 -9.76 12.23
N ALA A 174 13.03 -8.45 12.26
CA ALA A 174 13.62 -7.54 13.23
C ALA A 174 13.36 -8.01 14.67
N PRO A 175 14.35 -7.95 15.59
CA PRO A 175 14.18 -8.43 16.97
C PRO A 175 12.97 -7.82 17.69
N GLU A 176 12.73 -6.53 17.53
CA GLU A 176 11.60 -5.82 18.12
C GLU A 176 10.25 -6.27 17.52
N THR A 177 10.21 -6.59 16.22
CA THR A 177 9.01 -7.15 15.57
C THR A 177 8.74 -8.58 16.06
N MET A 178 9.78 -9.37 16.24
CA MET A 178 9.67 -10.72 16.80
C MET A 178 9.16 -10.70 18.24
N ALA A 179 9.66 -9.77 19.07
CA ALA A 179 9.18 -9.59 20.45
C ALA A 179 7.69 -9.21 20.44
N LEU A 180 7.31 -8.22 19.65
CA LEU A 180 5.92 -7.76 19.52
C LEU A 180 4.98 -8.89 19.10
N MET A 181 5.35 -9.70 18.11
CA MET A 181 4.54 -10.85 17.66
C MET A 181 4.41 -11.93 18.75
N ARG A 182 5.45 -12.18 19.57
CA ARG A 182 5.38 -13.09 20.71
C ARG A 182 4.39 -12.61 21.75
N ASP A 183 4.42 -11.30 22.07
CA ASP A 183 3.49 -10.70 23.03
C ASP A 183 2.04 -10.80 22.53
N MET A 184 1.78 -10.53 21.26
CA MET A 184 0.47 -10.71 20.64
C MET A 184 -0.02 -12.15 20.73
N THR A 185 0.85 -13.12 20.47
CA THR A 185 0.52 -14.55 20.55
C THR A 185 0.23 -14.96 21.99
N ALA A 186 1.03 -14.50 22.96
CA ALA A 186 0.83 -14.78 24.39
C ALA A 186 -0.47 -14.17 24.94
N ALA A 187 -0.92 -13.05 24.39
CA ALA A 187 -2.21 -12.43 24.70
C ALA A 187 -3.44 -13.20 24.18
N GLY A 188 -3.24 -14.26 23.39
CA GLY A 188 -4.32 -15.07 22.82
C GLY A 188 -5.11 -14.34 21.73
N GLU A 189 -4.46 -13.48 20.99
CA GLU A 189 -5.08 -12.75 19.89
C GLU A 189 -5.03 -13.47 18.53
N LEU A 190 -4.41 -14.67 18.51
CA LEU A 190 -4.26 -15.55 17.33
C LEU A 190 -5.08 -16.80 17.48
#